data_9334fd8d875094f84e73bfd621e8519d
#
_entry.id   9334fd8d875094f84e73bfd621e8519d
#
_cell.length_a   1.000
_cell.length_b   1.000
_cell.length_c   1.000
_cell.angle_alpha   90.00
_cell.angle_beta   90.00
_cell.angle_gamma   90.00
#
_symmetry.space_group_name_H-M   'P 1'
#
loop_
_entity.id
_entity.type
_entity.pdbx_description
1 polymer ?
#
loop_
_entity_poly.entity_id
_entity_poly.type
_entity_poly.pdbx_seq_one_letter_code
_entity_poly.pdbx_strand_id
1 'polypeptide(L)'
;LLGITEIINNSLFERVHTSLVPNDNYIANIDGAMNAVILKGIPVGESVLQGEGAGPGPTSSALMSDLLSILRGNIKYPFGIPNNKRHKIKTYNEDLYENSLYLRLEVNDKPGVLSDLTKILAKYKISIQRLIQIPDKKNKKATIVIITHKCLEKNSISCINNLNKNKNVL
;
A
#
# COMPACT_ATOMS: atom_id res chain seq x y z
N LEU A 1 -4.86 -3.64 5.17
CA LEU A 1 -3.40 -3.65 5.28
C LEU A 1 -2.84 -4.47 4.12
N LEU A 2 -1.88 -3.91 3.37
CA LEU A 2 -1.21 -4.60 2.28
C LEU A 2 0.29 -4.69 2.53
N GLY A 3 0.88 -5.87 2.25
CA GLY A 3 2.30 -6.04 2.04
C GLY A 3 2.58 -5.97 0.54
N ILE A 4 3.46 -5.08 0.13
CA ILE A 4 3.85 -4.86 -1.26
C ILE A 4 5.34 -5.13 -1.38
N THR A 5 5.71 -5.95 -2.35
CA THR A 5 7.11 -6.24 -2.68
C THR A 5 7.29 -6.12 -4.18
N GLU A 6 8.25 -5.34 -4.61
CA GLU A 6 8.55 -5.10 -6.03
C GLU A 6 10.06 -5.12 -6.29
N ILE A 7 10.45 -5.61 -7.46
CA ILE A 7 11.82 -5.45 -7.95
C ILE A 7 11.84 -4.31 -8.97
N ILE A 8 12.48 -3.21 -8.58
CA ILE A 8 12.59 -1.99 -9.38
C ILE A 8 14.07 -1.74 -9.68
N ASN A 9 14.45 -1.75 -10.94
CA ASN A 9 15.84 -1.50 -11.37
C ASN A 9 16.88 -2.36 -10.59
N ASN A 10 16.63 -3.68 -10.49
CA ASN A 10 17.46 -4.62 -9.73
C ASN A 10 17.59 -4.29 -8.23
N SER A 11 16.68 -3.54 -7.66
CA SER A 11 16.61 -3.25 -6.23
C SER A 11 15.26 -3.70 -5.68
N LEU A 12 15.24 -4.13 -4.43
CA LEU A 12 14.05 -4.61 -3.75
C LEU A 12 13.35 -3.45 -3.06
N PHE A 13 12.11 -3.18 -3.44
CA PHE A 13 11.17 -2.35 -2.70
C PHE A 13 10.24 -3.27 -1.90
N GLU A 14 10.06 -2.97 -0.62
CA GLU A 14 9.10 -3.68 0.24
C GLU A 14 8.48 -2.73 1.25
N ARG A 15 7.18 -2.85 1.45
CA ARG A 15 6.42 -2.00 2.38
C ARG A 15 5.18 -2.73 2.88
N VAL A 16 4.85 -2.51 4.15
CA VAL A 16 3.57 -2.91 4.74
C VAL A 16 2.85 -1.67 5.25
N HIS A 17 1.69 -1.37 4.69
CA HIS A 17 0.90 -0.20 5.09
C HIS A 17 -0.60 -0.36 4.79
N THR A 18 -1.42 0.54 5.33
CA THR A 18 -2.83 0.65 4.96
C THR A 18 -2.95 1.25 3.56
N SER A 19 -3.80 0.65 2.72
CA SER A 19 -4.02 1.10 1.35
C SER A 19 -5.50 1.09 1.02
N LEU A 20 -5.94 2.06 0.23
CA LEU A 20 -7.21 1.98 -0.47
C LEU A 20 -7.00 1.18 -1.75
N VAL A 21 -7.88 0.23 -1.96
CA VAL A 21 -7.85 -0.67 -3.11
C VAL A 21 -9.10 -0.45 -3.93
N PRO A 22 -9.01 -0.32 -5.27
CA PRO A 22 -10.19 -0.26 -6.13
C PRO A 22 -11.08 -1.49 -5.94
N ASN A 23 -12.40 -1.30 -5.96
CA ASN A 23 -13.37 -2.39 -5.72
C ASN A 23 -13.34 -3.50 -6.77
N ASP A 24 -12.81 -3.22 -7.95
CA ASP A 24 -12.59 -4.17 -9.05
C ASP A 24 -11.32 -5.00 -8.92
N ASN A 25 -10.50 -4.72 -7.91
CA ASN A 25 -9.30 -5.52 -7.63
C ASN A 25 -9.65 -6.76 -6.80
N TYR A 26 -9.02 -7.90 -7.11
CA TYR A 26 -9.25 -9.17 -6.39
C TYR A 26 -9.07 -9.04 -4.87
N ILE A 27 -8.06 -8.30 -4.42
CA ILE A 27 -7.77 -8.11 -2.98
C ILE A 27 -8.89 -7.35 -2.26
N ALA A 28 -9.67 -6.52 -2.96
CA ALA A 28 -10.72 -5.71 -2.34
C ALA A 28 -11.85 -6.55 -1.73
N ASN A 29 -12.02 -7.79 -2.21
CA ASN A 29 -13.09 -8.70 -1.81
C ASN A 29 -12.59 -9.84 -0.89
N ILE A 30 -11.43 -9.69 -0.28
CA ILE A 30 -10.87 -10.67 0.66
C ILE A 30 -11.28 -10.25 2.08
N ASP A 31 -12.18 -11.03 2.67
CA ASP A 31 -12.76 -10.72 3.98
C ASP A 31 -12.51 -11.83 5.02
N GLY A 32 -12.69 -11.49 6.30
CA GLY A 32 -12.63 -12.41 7.42
C GLY A 32 -11.25 -13.05 7.62
N ALA A 33 -11.22 -14.38 7.75
CA ALA A 33 -9.99 -15.16 7.95
C ALA A 33 -9.22 -15.45 6.65
N MET A 34 -9.78 -15.01 5.50
CA MET A 34 -9.17 -15.23 4.20
C MET A 34 -7.97 -14.30 3.99
N ASN A 35 -6.91 -14.86 3.43
CA ASN A 35 -5.74 -14.12 2.95
C ASN A 35 -5.56 -14.36 1.47
N ALA A 36 -4.92 -13.41 0.78
CA ALA A 36 -4.52 -13.60 -0.61
C ALA A 36 -3.10 -13.07 -0.87
N VAL A 37 -2.44 -13.71 -1.83
CA VAL A 37 -1.17 -13.27 -2.39
C VAL A 37 -1.37 -13.13 -3.89
N ILE A 38 -1.04 -11.95 -4.43
CA ILE A 38 -0.99 -11.71 -5.87
C ILE A 38 0.46 -11.66 -6.29
N LEU A 39 0.82 -12.53 -7.23
CA LEU A 39 2.13 -12.57 -7.86
C LEU A 39 2.01 -12.04 -9.29
N LYS A 40 2.84 -11.07 -9.63
CA LYS A 40 2.95 -10.54 -11.00
C LYS A 40 4.36 -10.74 -11.51
N GLY A 41 4.50 -11.33 -12.66
CA GLY A 41 5.81 -11.61 -13.24
C GLY A 41 5.77 -11.97 -14.71
N ILE A 42 6.94 -12.04 -15.33
CA ILE A 42 7.12 -12.43 -16.73
C ILE A 42 7.88 -13.78 -16.73
N PRO A 43 7.38 -14.78 -17.44
CA PRO A 43 6.24 -14.82 -18.37
C PRO A 43 4.90 -15.22 -17.75
N VAL A 44 4.84 -15.46 -16.42
CA VAL A 44 3.66 -16.05 -15.74
C VAL A 44 2.42 -15.13 -15.76
N GLY A 45 2.60 -13.81 -15.96
CA GLY A 45 1.52 -12.86 -15.88
C GLY A 45 1.11 -12.58 -14.42
N GLU A 46 -0.16 -12.70 -14.12
CA GLU A 46 -0.71 -12.53 -12.79
C GLU A 46 -1.24 -13.86 -12.24
N SER A 47 -0.87 -14.22 -11.02
CA SER A 47 -1.37 -15.38 -10.30
C SER A 47 -1.94 -14.93 -8.95
N VAL A 48 -3.11 -15.43 -8.59
CA VAL A 48 -3.77 -15.14 -7.31
C VAL A 48 -3.87 -16.43 -6.51
N LEU A 49 -3.33 -16.42 -5.31
CA LEU A 49 -3.45 -17.49 -4.32
C LEU A 49 -4.30 -16.98 -3.18
N GLN A 50 -5.35 -17.69 -2.85
CA GLN A 50 -6.29 -17.31 -1.79
C GLN A 50 -6.57 -18.52 -0.90
N GLY A 51 -6.65 -18.29 0.40
CA GLY A 51 -6.96 -19.33 1.37
C GLY A 51 -7.12 -18.77 2.78
N GLU A 52 -7.63 -19.60 3.68
CA GLU A 52 -7.71 -19.27 5.10
C GLU A 52 -6.29 -19.19 5.70
N GLY A 53 -5.98 -18.07 6.33
CA GLY A 53 -4.67 -17.83 6.96
C GLY A 53 -4.62 -18.15 8.45
N ALA A 54 -5.79 -18.36 9.08
CA ALA A 54 -5.91 -18.61 10.52
C ALA A 54 -7.03 -19.61 10.81
N GLY A 55 -6.94 -20.25 11.97
CA GLY A 55 -7.91 -21.22 12.43
C GLY A 55 -7.32 -22.62 12.65
N PRO A 56 -7.97 -23.48 13.47
CA PRO A 56 -7.43 -24.80 13.81
C PRO A 56 -7.34 -25.73 12.60
N GLY A 57 -8.32 -25.71 11.71
CA GLY A 57 -8.35 -26.54 10.50
C GLY A 57 -7.22 -26.24 9.53
N PRO A 58 -7.11 -25.01 9.01
CA PRO A 58 -6.03 -24.61 8.09
C PRO A 58 -4.64 -24.82 8.67
N THR A 59 -4.44 -24.45 9.94
CA THR A 59 -3.15 -24.63 10.63
C THR A 59 -2.77 -26.10 10.77
N SER A 60 -3.71 -26.96 11.19
CA SER A 60 -3.46 -28.40 11.31
C SER A 60 -3.15 -29.03 9.95
N SER A 61 -3.88 -28.63 8.92
CA SER A 61 -3.67 -29.12 7.55
C SER A 61 -2.27 -28.74 7.04
N ALA A 62 -1.83 -27.50 7.26
CA ALA A 62 -0.51 -27.05 6.86
C ALA A 62 0.60 -27.81 7.59
N LEU A 63 0.50 -27.95 8.92
CA LEU A 63 1.47 -28.72 9.73
C LEU A 63 1.57 -30.17 9.28
N MET A 64 0.43 -30.83 9.06
CA MET A 64 0.41 -32.22 8.60
C MET A 64 0.98 -32.36 7.19
N SER A 65 0.72 -31.43 6.30
CA SER A 65 1.30 -31.42 4.96
C SER A 65 2.82 -31.35 5.00
N ASP A 66 3.36 -30.46 5.83
CA ASP A 66 4.81 -30.28 5.99
C ASP A 66 5.45 -31.52 6.62
N LEU A 67 4.83 -32.08 7.68
CA LEU A 67 5.30 -33.29 8.31
C LEU A 67 5.34 -34.48 7.33
N LEU A 68 4.26 -34.69 6.58
CA LEU A 68 4.20 -35.76 5.58
C LEU A 68 5.21 -35.53 4.45
N SER A 69 5.45 -34.32 4.06
CA SER A 69 6.49 -33.99 3.06
C SER A 69 7.89 -34.37 3.55
N ILE A 70 8.21 -34.07 4.80
CA ILE A 70 9.48 -34.46 5.43
C ILE A 70 9.60 -36.01 5.52
N LEU A 71 8.57 -36.67 5.99
CA LEU A 71 8.55 -38.13 6.11
C LEU A 71 8.71 -38.86 4.76
N ARG A 72 8.23 -38.25 3.68
CA ARG A 72 8.40 -38.75 2.30
C ARG A 72 9.75 -38.41 1.69
N GLY A 73 10.65 -37.76 2.44
CA GLY A 73 11.95 -37.31 1.92
C GLY A 73 11.92 -36.13 0.97
N ASN A 74 10.81 -35.43 0.88
CA ASN A 74 10.66 -34.24 0.04
C ASN A 74 11.31 -33.00 0.67
N ILE A 75 12.58 -33.13 1.07
CA ILE A 75 13.34 -32.02 1.66
C ILE A 75 13.95 -31.22 0.52
N LYS A 76 13.40 -30.03 0.28
CA LYS A 76 13.92 -29.11 -0.75
C LYS A 76 14.45 -27.85 -0.10
N TYR A 77 15.47 -27.24 -0.74
CA TYR A 77 15.88 -25.91 -0.34
C TYR A 77 14.75 -24.91 -0.53
N PRO A 78 14.50 -24.03 0.46
CA PRO A 78 13.58 -22.91 0.25
C PRO A 78 13.97 -22.15 -1.02
N PHE A 79 13.01 -21.86 -1.89
CA PHE A 79 13.21 -21.22 -3.20
C PHE A 79 14.12 -22.02 -4.18
N GLY A 80 14.28 -23.31 -3.98
CA GLY A 80 14.97 -24.21 -4.91
C GLY A 80 16.48 -24.10 -4.97
N ILE A 81 17.10 -23.19 -4.21
CA ILE A 81 18.55 -22.97 -4.20
C ILE A 81 19.14 -22.93 -2.78
N PRO A 82 20.37 -23.42 -2.59
CA PRO A 82 21.08 -23.33 -1.32
C PRO A 82 21.31 -21.87 -0.89
N ASN A 83 21.34 -21.62 0.42
CA ASN A 83 21.52 -20.27 0.97
C ASN A 83 22.82 -19.59 0.50
N ASN A 84 23.91 -20.34 0.37
CA ASN A 84 25.21 -19.83 -0.09
C ASN A 84 25.25 -19.44 -1.58
N LYS A 85 24.23 -19.84 -2.35
CA LYS A 85 24.07 -19.46 -3.76
C LYS A 85 23.08 -18.31 -3.95
N ARG A 86 22.49 -17.80 -2.88
CA ARG A 86 21.57 -16.65 -2.94
C ARG A 86 22.37 -15.36 -3.05
N HIS A 87 21.91 -14.48 -3.91
CA HIS A 87 22.48 -13.14 -4.06
C HIS A 87 21.76 -12.15 -3.16
N LYS A 88 22.53 -11.26 -2.53
CA LYS A 88 21.95 -10.11 -1.83
C LYS A 88 21.44 -9.12 -2.88
N ILE A 89 20.18 -8.71 -2.77
CA ILE A 89 19.62 -7.62 -3.55
C ILE A 89 19.74 -6.32 -2.76
N LYS A 90 19.98 -5.21 -3.45
CA LYS A 90 20.01 -3.88 -2.82
C LYS A 90 18.59 -3.42 -2.50
N THR A 91 18.43 -2.71 -1.40
CA THR A 91 17.15 -2.05 -1.08
C THR A 91 16.93 -0.87 -2.01
N TYR A 92 15.70 -0.73 -2.52
CA TYR A 92 15.30 0.41 -3.32
C TYR A 92 15.20 1.66 -2.45
N ASN A 93 15.55 2.82 -2.99
CA ASN A 93 15.37 4.09 -2.28
C ASN A 93 13.88 4.47 -2.27
N GLU A 94 13.24 4.38 -1.11
CA GLU A 94 11.82 4.67 -0.94
C GLU A 94 11.43 6.09 -1.35
N ASP A 95 12.31 7.07 -1.21
CA ASP A 95 12.09 8.46 -1.61
C ASP A 95 11.73 8.60 -3.10
N LEU A 96 12.19 7.64 -3.92
CA LEU A 96 11.98 7.60 -5.37
C LEU A 96 10.78 6.74 -5.78
N TYR A 97 10.11 6.10 -4.82
CA TYR A 97 8.93 5.31 -5.12
C TYR A 97 7.76 6.24 -5.48
N GLU A 98 7.03 5.87 -6.55
CA GLU A 98 5.89 6.62 -7.03
C GLU A 98 4.58 5.95 -6.62
N ASN A 99 3.76 6.63 -5.86
CA ASN A 99 2.42 6.17 -5.49
C ASN A 99 1.39 7.30 -5.52
N SER A 100 0.12 6.92 -5.50
CA SER A 100 -0.99 7.87 -5.31
C SER A 100 -1.32 7.98 -3.82
N LEU A 101 -1.66 9.18 -3.37
CA LEU A 101 -2.05 9.44 -1.99
C LEU A 101 -3.56 9.53 -1.84
N TYR A 102 -4.05 9.04 -0.71
CA TYR A 102 -5.33 9.39 -0.16
C TYR A 102 -5.10 10.32 1.04
N LEU A 103 -5.62 11.53 0.96
CA LEU A 103 -5.57 12.50 2.04
C LEU A 103 -6.98 12.81 2.50
N ARG A 104 -7.21 12.74 3.81
CA ARG A 104 -8.45 13.19 4.45
C ARG A 104 -8.08 14.27 5.46
N LEU A 105 -8.54 15.48 5.20
CA LEU A 105 -8.23 16.67 5.98
C LEU A 105 -9.50 17.23 6.60
N GLU A 106 -9.47 17.52 7.88
CA GLU A 106 -10.45 18.40 8.51
C GLU A 106 -9.95 19.83 8.44
N VAL A 107 -10.78 20.73 7.96
CA VAL A 107 -10.39 22.12 7.72
C VAL A 107 -11.47 23.10 8.19
N ASN A 108 -11.07 24.35 8.43
CA ASN A 108 -12.02 25.44 8.60
C ASN A 108 -12.78 25.68 7.29
N ASP A 109 -14.13 25.71 7.34
CA ASP A 109 -14.96 25.95 6.15
C ASP A 109 -15.11 27.44 5.90
N LYS A 110 -14.17 28.02 5.17
CA LYS A 110 -14.13 29.44 4.80
C LYS A 110 -13.46 29.66 3.44
N PRO A 111 -13.79 30.78 2.75
CA PRO A 111 -13.16 31.13 1.48
C PRO A 111 -11.63 31.14 1.58
N GLY A 112 -10.95 30.64 0.53
CA GLY A 112 -9.51 30.62 0.40
C GLY A 112 -8.81 29.37 0.95
N VAL A 113 -9.44 28.60 1.84
CA VAL A 113 -8.80 27.40 2.41
C VAL A 113 -8.40 26.39 1.34
N LEU A 114 -9.32 26.05 0.43
CA LEU A 114 -9.01 25.13 -0.67
C LEU A 114 -7.88 25.65 -1.57
N SER A 115 -7.85 26.96 -1.81
CA SER A 115 -6.76 27.60 -2.59
C SER A 115 -5.41 27.40 -1.89
N ASP A 116 -5.34 27.56 -0.57
CA ASP A 116 -4.11 27.39 0.18
C ASP A 116 -3.62 25.93 0.15
N LEU A 117 -4.54 24.96 0.31
CA LEU A 117 -4.20 23.53 0.22
C LEU A 117 -3.70 23.16 -1.17
N THR A 118 -4.36 23.62 -2.23
CA THR A 118 -3.95 23.30 -3.60
C THR A 118 -2.61 23.94 -3.98
N LYS A 119 -2.30 25.13 -3.44
CA LYS A 119 -0.96 25.74 -3.58
C LYS A 119 0.13 24.91 -2.92
N ILE A 120 -0.15 24.32 -1.73
CA ILE A 120 0.80 23.42 -1.07
C ILE A 120 1.05 22.19 -1.95
N LEU A 121 0.00 21.52 -2.44
CA LEU A 121 0.12 20.37 -3.33
C LEU A 121 0.94 20.72 -4.59
N ALA A 122 0.63 21.84 -5.24
CA ALA A 122 1.34 22.32 -6.43
C ALA A 122 2.83 22.58 -6.17
N LYS A 123 3.18 23.16 -5.01
CA LYS A 123 4.58 23.40 -4.59
C LYS A 123 5.39 22.10 -4.59
N TYR A 124 4.79 20.99 -4.20
CA TYR A 124 5.45 19.66 -4.18
C TYR A 124 5.21 18.86 -5.46
N LYS A 125 4.69 19.47 -6.52
CA LYS A 125 4.39 18.82 -7.81
C LYS A 125 3.42 17.65 -7.69
N ILE A 126 2.45 17.76 -6.79
CA ILE A 126 1.41 16.75 -6.58
C ILE A 126 0.15 17.20 -7.31
N SER A 127 -0.28 16.40 -8.28
CA SER A 127 -1.50 16.64 -9.06
C SER A 127 -2.69 15.91 -8.45
N ILE A 128 -3.83 16.58 -8.41
CA ILE A 128 -5.09 16.05 -7.86
C ILE A 128 -5.82 15.27 -8.96
N GLN A 129 -6.18 14.03 -8.66
CA GLN A 129 -7.04 13.20 -9.50
C GLN A 129 -8.53 13.37 -9.13
N ARG A 130 -8.83 13.36 -7.83
CA ARG A 130 -10.19 13.57 -7.30
C ARG A 130 -10.14 14.43 -6.06
N LEU A 131 -11.17 15.24 -5.89
CA LEU A 131 -11.36 16.06 -4.71
C LEU A 131 -12.84 16.06 -4.35
N ILE A 132 -13.13 15.82 -3.07
CA ILE A 132 -14.49 15.87 -2.50
C ILE A 132 -14.40 16.74 -1.27
N GLN A 133 -15.30 17.74 -1.17
CA GLN A 133 -15.47 18.55 0.02
C GLN A 133 -16.85 18.27 0.62
N ILE A 134 -16.87 17.90 1.90
CA ILE A 134 -18.08 17.59 2.66
C ILE A 134 -18.17 18.63 3.78
N PRO A 135 -19.08 19.61 3.69
CA PRO A 135 -19.22 20.63 4.71
C PRO A 135 -19.93 20.11 5.96
N ASP A 136 -19.41 20.46 7.13
CA ASP A 136 -20.12 20.33 8.41
C ASP A 136 -20.70 21.69 8.80
N LYS A 137 -21.95 21.90 8.45
CA LYS A 137 -22.66 23.17 8.67
C LYS A 137 -22.77 23.56 10.16
N LYS A 138 -22.74 22.58 11.08
CA LYS A 138 -22.89 22.85 12.53
C LYS A 138 -21.62 23.46 13.12
N ASN A 139 -20.46 22.98 12.67
CA ASN A 139 -19.17 23.32 13.28
C ASN A 139 -18.31 24.30 12.45
N LYS A 140 -18.82 24.82 11.34
CA LYS A 140 -18.09 25.66 10.39
C LYS A 140 -16.77 24.99 9.93
N LYS A 141 -16.81 23.68 9.77
CA LYS A 141 -15.72 22.83 9.32
C LYS A 141 -16.09 22.12 8.03
N ALA A 142 -15.09 21.63 7.32
CA ALA A 142 -15.31 20.74 6.19
C ALA A 142 -14.31 19.60 6.23
N THR A 143 -14.72 18.42 5.79
CA THR A 143 -13.83 17.32 5.46
C THR A 143 -13.49 17.41 3.98
N ILE A 144 -12.20 17.50 3.66
CA ILE A 144 -11.68 17.46 2.30
C ILE A 144 -10.99 16.13 2.08
N VAL A 145 -11.48 15.37 1.09
CA VAL A 145 -10.85 14.13 0.64
C VAL A 145 -10.19 14.38 -0.69
N ILE A 146 -8.90 14.07 -0.78
CA ILE A 146 -8.10 14.22 -1.99
C ILE A 146 -7.49 12.88 -2.36
N ILE A 147 -7.65 12.48 -3.62
CA ILE A 147 -6.88 11.39 -4.25
C ILE A 147 -5.96 12.04 -5.28
N THR A 148 -4.68 11.71 -5.23
CA THR A 148 -3.70 12.31 -6.13
C THR A 148 -3.36 11.38 -7.30
N HIS A 149 -2.81 11.91 -8.37
CA HIS A 149 -2.02 11.13 -9.31
C HIS A 149 -0.74 10.62 -8.63
N LYS A 150 -0.03 9.67 -9.28
CA LYS A 150 1.25 9.18 -8.78
C LYS A 150 2.23 10.33 -8.58
N CYS A 151 2.92 10.31 -7.47
CA CYS A 151 3.96 11.28 -7.10
C CYS A 151 5.04 10.59 -6.27
N LEU A 152 6.24 11.18 -6.25
CA LEU A 152 7.37 10.65 -5.50
C LEU A 152 7.09 10.68 -3.99
N GLU A 153 7.48 9.64 -3.28
CA GLU A 153 7.29 9.50 -1.83
C GLU A 153 7.88 10.68 -1.05
N LYS A 154 9.10 11.11 -1.37
CA LYS A 154 9.72 12.30 -0.75
C LYS A 154 8.87 13.57 -0.87
N ASN A 155 8.18 13.75 -2.02
CA ASN A 155 7.32 14.90 -2.25
C ASN A 155 6.05 14.79 -1.40
N SER A 156 5.51 13.57 -1.28
CA SER A 156 4.35 13.23 -0.45
C SER A 156 4.60 13.55 1.03
N ILE A 157 5.70 13.06 1.58
CA ILE A 157 6.10 13.29 2.96
C ILE A 157 6.28 14.79 3.23
N SER A 158 6.97 15.49 2.34
CA SER A 158 7.21 16.93 2.47
C SER A 158 5.91 17.75 2.38
N CYS A 159 4.98 17.33 1.52
CA CYS A 159 3.66 17.93 1.37
C CYS A 159 2.82 17.74 2.63
N ILE A 160 2.73 16.51 3.15
CA ILE A 160 1.97 16.19 4.37
C ILE A 160 2.51 17.02 5.56
N ASN A 161 3.82 17.09 5.71
CA ASN A 161 4.44 17.89 6.78
C ASN A 161 4.10 19.39 6.66
N ASN A 162 3.91 19.91 5.43
CA ASN A 162 3.52 21.29 5.22
C ASN A 162 2.02 21.51 5.43
N LEU A 163 1.18 20.55 5.01
CA LEU A 163 -0.26 20.56 5.27
C LEU A 163 -0.55 20.59 6.77
N ASN A 164 0.13 19.76 7.56
CA ASN A 164 -0.02 19.70 9.01
C ASN A 164 0.38 21.00 9.74
N LYS A 165 1.18 21.84 9.09
CA LYS A 165 1.56 23.16 9.61
C LYS A 165 0.59 24.28 9.20
N ASN A 166 -0.37 23.99 8.34
CA ASN A 166 -1.33 24.98 7.87
C ASN A 166 -2.37 25.25 8.94
N LYS A 167 -2.53 26.51 9.34
CA LYS A 167 -3.47 26.97 10.39
C LYS A 167 -4.95 26.67 10.11
N ASN A 168 -5.30 26.30 8.90
CA ASN A 168 -6.66 25.96 8.49
C ASN A 168 -6.92 24.47 8.51
N VAL A 169 -5.90 23.63 8.68
CA VAL A 169 -5.99 22.18 8.89
C VAL A 169 -6.04 21.95 10.40
N LEU A 170 -6.98 21.11 10.86
CA LEU A 170 -7.33 20.92 12.27
C LEU A 170 -6.78 19.60 12.81
#